data_d5eeb49f29497f51d2f3afd955808526
#
_entry.id   d5eeb49f29497f51d2f3afd955808526
#
_cell.length_a   1.000
_cell.length_b   1.000
_cell.length_c   1.000
_cell.angle_alpha   90.00
_cell.angle_beta   90.00
_cell.angle_gamma   90.00
#
_symmetry.space_group_name_H-M   'P 1'
#
loop_
_entity.id
_entity.type
_entity.pdbx_description
1 polymer ?
#
loop_
_entity_poly.entity_id
_entity_poly.type
_entity_poly.pdbx_seq_one_letter_code
_entity_poly.pdbx_strand_id
1 'polypeptide(L)'
;MSRTSSLVGVTGILCASLSIASCAKPQQPAPKTAATVQSAPVAPPAAPPLTLMPAGVARAALVATMIAPTLDHALESGLALARKATPLPLDAAAVRELAFSQLGVPSELSAQLDLGAPVSGAVVGFGHDEPIRAAFSFPVKAGTDVARLLSSVGTLVERRGPVWIIDTRSSGRGWFLPAGNAIVFADSEAGLVQAGSLALEARRMTSKDDVDIVIYPEGLARAANTDVKTALDQLLAQVEANAAATGTKLGPEALQQLRDLAAYATDLATAEIALDLNPQQGVTLLSRLHAKPGSKLEAVSRIVATAPIDPLLMGKEDAGIVVTSAYGDRSLEQLRRQRSRLPAATDKGASKGALAAGNLLDALAGGLTGTLSMVGRLAPELSLEMVYPIKDAASSAKIQSVLQATDRAAVTALLSAQATGSGVEAKVTRVQKESAGKLRAVHWTVSFTMPGDKLGVMKKLMGKNGLDVFASVIASPGGDKLAFTAGPGAKARLVAMGAVKAPAAETKPDAKTKPAAASGAKAAKGANGANAAMTGGLAEAAALAGARSLYYYVDLREGLAVAKALGTGPSDPRLQMVMGLLKAPVPILGGATGDASGRQLTLDMTVPPSCIAGIGGLFGAMMGAGAAAGGH
;
A
#
# COMPACT_ATOMS: atom_id res chain seq x y z
N MET A 1 -12.27 9.80 -4.96
CA MET A 1 -11.63 8.48 -5.00
C MET A 1 -10.30 8.44 -5.76
N SER A 2 -9.97 9.40 -6.63
CA SER A 2 -8.86 9.25 -7.59
C SER A 2 -7.44 9.51 -7.08
N ARG A 3 -7.21 10.15 -5.94
CA ARG A 3 -5.85 10.43 -5.45
C ARG A 3 -5.30 9.43 -4.44
N THR A 4 -6.16 8.70 -3.75
CA THR A 4 -5.74 7.65 -2.81
C THR A 4 -5.32 6.35 -3.50
N SER A 5 -5.98 5.99 -4.59
CA SER A 5 -5.50 4.93 -5.50
C SER A 5 -4.11 5.23 -6.06
N SER A 6 -3.77 6.49 -6.18
CA SER A 6 -2.52 6.96 -6.75
C SER A 6 -1.31 6.78 -5.81
N LEU A 7 -1.47 6.95 -4.50
CA LEU A 7 -0.38 6.75 -3.53
C LEU A 7 -0.04 5.27 -3.33
N VAL A 8 -1.04 4.40 -3.38
CA VAL A 8 -0.82 2.93 -3.42
C VAL A 8 -0.06 2.52 -4.68
N GLY A 9 -0.25 3.25 -5.79
CA GLY A 9 0.46 3.05 -7.05
C GLY A 9 1.98 3.32 -6.95
N VAL A 10 2.44 4.28 -6.14
CA VAL A 10 3.88 4.56 -5.97
C VAL A 10 4.60 3.38 -5.32
N THR A 11 3.98 2.76 -4.31
CA THR A 11 4.54 1.56 -3.68
C THR A 11 4.60 0.39 -4.67
N GLY A 12 3.56 0.22 -5.50
CA GLY A 12 3.52 -0.79 -6.56
C GLY A 12 4.57 -0.56 -7.65
N ILE A 13 4.81 0.69 -8.04
CA ILE A 13 5.83 1.07 -9.03
C ILE A 13 7.23 0.84 -8.48
N LEU A 14 7.50 1.18 -7.22
CA LEU A 14 8.78 0.91 -6.56
C LEU A 14 9.04 -0.59 -6.40
N CYS A 15 8.04 -1.39 -6.04
CA CYS A 15 8.13 -2.85 -5.97
C CYS A 15 8.35 -3.49 -7.34
N ALA A 16 7.68 -2.99 -8.39
CA ALA A 16 7.88 -3.46 -9.76
C ALA A 16 9.29 -3.14 -10.29
N SER A 17 9.85 -1.98 -9.91
CA SER A 17 11.22 -1.58 -10.28
C SER A 17 12.29 -2.49 -9.64
N LEU A 18 12.06 -2.95 -8.41
CA LEU A 18 12.94 -3.92 -7.74
C LEU A 18 12.87 -5.31 -8.40
N SER A 19 11.71 -5.71 -8.90
CA SER A 19 11.54 -6.97 -9.63
C SER A 19 12.24 -6.98 -10.99
N ILE A 20 12.39 -5.83 -11.65
CA ILE A 20 13.10 -5.69 -12.93
C ILE A 20 14.63 -5.80 -12.75
N ALA A 21 15.16 -5.36 -11.61
CA ALA A 21 16.59 -5.48 -11.31
C ALA A 21 17.04 -6.93 -11.05
N SER A 22 16.12 -7.84 -10.71
CA SER A 22 16.42 -9.27 -10.49
C SER A 22 16.41 -10.13 -11.75
N CYS A 23 16.05 -9.59 -12.92
CA CYS A 23 16.08 -10.29 -14.22
C CYS A 23 17.41 -10.11 -14.97
N ALA A 24 18.55 -10.12 -14.27
CA ALA A 24 19.84 -10.28 -14.93
C ALA A 24 19.91 -11.70 -15.53
N LYS A 25 20.03 -11.78 -16.86
CA LYS A 25 20.17 -13.05 -17.59
C LYS A 25 21.30 -13.88 -16.98
N PRO A 26 21.09 -15.22 -16.77
CA PRO A 26 22.18 -16.08 -16.38
C PRO A 26 23.25 -16.07 -17.49
N GLN A 27 24.49 -15.71 -17.14
CA GLN A 27 25.61 -15.81 -18.03
C GLN A 27 25.83 -17.30 -18.38
N GLN A 28 25.84 -17.58 -19.66
CA GLN A 28 26.23 -18.90 -20.18
C GLN A 28 27.66 -19.23 -19.75
N PRO A 29 27.94 -20.44 -19.29
CA PRO A 29 29.29 -20.85 -18.95
C PRO A 29 30.19 -20.87 -20.20
N ALA A 30 31.38 -20.25 -20.07
CA ALA A 30 32.39 -20.24 -21.11
C ALA A 30 32.88 -21.68 -21.45
N PRO A 31 33.20 -21.97 -22.71
CA PRO A 31 33.69 -23.28 -23.13
C PRO A 31 35.01 -23.61 -22.44
N LYS A 32 35.09 -24.83 -21.92
CA LYS A 32 36.34 -25.40 -21.33
C LYS A 32 37.43 -25.55 -22.39
N THR A 33 38.44 -24.72 -22.31
CA THR A 33 39.69 -24.91 -23.10
C THR A 33 40.55 -25.98 -22.45
N ALA A 34 41.05 -26.90 -23.29
CA ALA A 34 41.87 -28.05 -22.88
C ALA A 34 43.15 -27.59 -22.19
N ALA A 35 43.52 -28.26 -21.10
CA ALA A 35 44.70 -28.00 -20.31
C ALA A 35 45.96 -28.38 -21.06
N THR A 36 46.82 -27.39 -21.34
CA THR A 36 48.21 -27.61 -21.75
C THR A 36 49.04 -27.71 -20.46
N VAL A 37 49.78 -28.80 -20.33
CA VAL A 37 50.70 -29.05 -19.22
C VAL A 37 51.82 -28.03 -19.31
N GLN A 38 51.86 -27.07 -18.40
CA GLN A 38 52.97 -26.14 -18.24
C GLN A 38 53.70 -26.41 -16.91
N SER A 39 55.07 -26.34 -17.04
CA SER A 39 56.04 -26.41 -15.96
C SER A 39 55.71 -25.55 -14.75
N ALA A 40 56.10 -26.03 -13.54
CA ALA A 40 55.80 -25.44 -12.24
C ALA A 40 55.99 -23.92 -12.21
N PRO A 41 54.94 -23.14 -11.89
CA PRO A 41 55.06 -21.69 -11.81
C PRO A 41 55.77 -21.29 -10.52
N VAL A 42 56.72 -20.34 -10.64
CA VAL A 42 57.15 -19.52 -9.51
C VAL A 42 55.89 -18.94 -8.85
N ALA A 43 55.77 -19.12 -7.52
CA ALA A 43 54.61 -18.64 -6.78
C ALA A 43 54.41 -17.14 -7.05
N PRO A 44 53.27 -16.70 -7.56
CA PRO A 44 53.03 -15.28 -7.81
C PRO A 44 53.15 -14.52 -6.49
N PRO A 45 53.67 -13.26 -6.53
CA PRO A 45 53.75 -12.42 -5.34
C PRO A 45 52.35 -12.32 -4.69
N ALA A 46 52.32 -12.41 -3.35
CA ALA A 46 51.05 -12.36 -2.59
C ALA A 46 50.28 -11.11 -2.99
N ALA A 47 49.02 -11.30 -3.39
CA ALA A 47 48.17 -10.18 -3.79
C ALA A 47 48.00 -9.19 -2.61
N PRO A 48 47.91 -7.89 -2.87
CA PRO A 48 47.77 -6.88 -1.81
C PRO A 48 46.50 -7.12 -0.99
N PRO A 49 46.50 -6.75 0.32
CA PRO A 49 45.36 -6.90 1.17
C PRO A 49 44.17 -6.07 0.64
N LEU A 50 42.95 -6.66 0.66
CA LEU A 50 41.73 -5.95 0.28
C LEU A 50 41.33 -5.00 1.40
N THR A 51 41.02 -3.75 1.05
CA THR A 51 40.55 -2.72 1.97
C THR A 51 39.14 -2.27 1.57
N LEU A 52 38.25 -2.19 2.54
CA LEU A 52 36.89 -1.67 2.29
C LEU A 52 36.96 -0.18 1.92
N MET A 53 36.10 0.22 1.00
CA MET A 53 35.87 1.63 0.71
C MET A 53 35.28 2.32 1.97
N PRO A 54 35.77 3.52 2.36
CA PRO A 54 35.22 4.24 3.48
C PRO A 54 33.71 4.49 3.29
N ALA A 55 32.92 4.28 4.35
CA ALA A 55 31.44 4.40 4.28
C ALA A 55 30.98 5.78 3.76
N GLY A 56 31.69 6.86 4.11
CA GLY A 56 31.38 8.21 3.59
C GLY A 56 31.50 8.33 2.07
N VAL A 57 32.43 7.62 1.45
CA VAL A 57 32.60 7.60 -0.02
C VAL A 57 31.55 6.67 -0.65
N ALA A 58 31.37 5.48 -0.10
CA ALA A 58 30.42 4.49 -0.59
C ALA A 58 28.96 5.01 -0.52
N ARG A 59 28.63 5.85 0.45
CA ARG A 59 27.30 6.44 0.65
C ARG A 59 26.84 7.27 -0.55
N ALA A 60 27.75 7.88 -1.29
CA ALA A 60 27.42 8.61 -2.50
C ALA A 60 26.79 7.70 -3.59
N ALA A 61 27.11 6.40 -3.57
CA ALA A 61 26.59 5.40 -4.52
C ALA A 61 25.49 4.52 -3.93
N LEU A 62 25.00 4.84 -2.72
CA LEU A 62 24.04 4.02 -1.98
C LEU A 62 22.70 3.98 -2.71
N VAL A 63 22.23 2.77 -3.01
CA VAL A 63 20.93 2.47 -3.65
C VAL A 63 19.92 2.04 -2.61
N ALA A 64 20.34 1.13 -1.70
CA ALA A 64 19.46 0.67 -0.62
C ALA A 64 20.28 0.18 0.58
N THR A 65 19.66 0.25 1.76
CA THR A 65 20.10 -0.46 2.96
C THR A 65 18.97 -1.35 3.46
N MET A 66 19.33 -2.46 4.10
CA MET A 66 18.39 -3.39 4.71
C MET A 66 18.83 -3.68 6.14
N ILE A 67 17.87 -3.80 7.05
CA ILE A 67 18.08 -4.31 8.40
C ILE A 67 16.95 -5.25 8.79
N ALA A 68 17.29 -6.37 9.42
CA ALA A 68 16.39 -7.24 10.15
C ALA A 68 16.92 -7.33 11.58
N PRO A 69 16.31 -6.63 12.56
CA PRO A 69 16.83 -6.52 13.92
C PRO A 69 16.93 -7.87 14.64
N THR A 70 15.95 -8.75 14.38
CA THR A 70 15.86 -10.11 14.93
C THR A 70 15.27 -11.04 13.89
N LEU A 71 16.13 -11.59 13.06
CA LEU A 71 15.68 -12.45 11.95
C LEU A 71 14.99 -13.73 12.45
N ASP A 72 15.37 -14.24 13.64
CA ASP A 72 14.65 -15.37 14.27
C ASP A 72 13.18 -15.02 14.54
N HIS A 73 12.90 -13.82 15.08
CA HIS A 73 11.52 -13.38 15.32
C HIS A 73 10.72 -13.29 14.03
N ALA A 74 11.30 -12.70 12.98
CA ALA A 74 10.66 -12.61 11.66
C ALA A 74 10.33 -14.00 11.08
N LEU A 75 11.28 -14.93 11.17
CA LEU A 75 11.10 -16.30 10.68
C LEU A 75 10.05 -17.08 11.50
N GLU A 76 10.06 -16.96 12.83
CA GLU A 76 9.07 -17.61 13.69
C GLU A 76 7.67 -17.04 13.48
N SER A 77 7.54 -15.73 13.40
CA SER A 77 6.26 -15.04 13.13
C SER A 77 5.72 -15.40 11.74
N GLY A 78 6.58 -15.37 10.73
CA GLY A 78 6.22 -15.79 9.37
C GLY A 78 5.79 -17.26 9.31
N LEU A 79 6.49 -18.15 10.01
CA LEU A 79 6.14 -19.55 10.10
C LEU A 79 4.80 -19.76 10.83
N ALA A 80 4.56 -19.04 11.93
CA ALA A 80 3.30 -19.09 12.68
C ALA A 80 2.12 -18.63 11.80
N LEU A 81 2.31 -17.59 10.98
CA LEU A 81 1.32 -17.12 10.02
C LEU A 81 1.13 -18.15 8.90
N ALA A 82 2.21 -18.71 8.35
CA ALA A 82 2.15 -19.74 7.31
C ALA A 82 1.43 -21.00 7.78
N ARG A 83 1.63 -21.44 9.03
CA ARG A 83 0.90 -22.57 9.62
C ARG A 83 -0.60 -22.31 9.79
N LYS A 84 -1.03 -21.06 9.95
CA LYS A 84 -2.46 -20.69 9.90
C LYS A 84 -3.01 -20.77 8.47
N ALA A 85 -2.17 -20.53 7.49
CA ALA A 85 -2.54 -20.55 6.08
C ALA A 85 -2.60 -21.97 5.50
N THR A 86 -1.72 -22.85 5.92
CA THR A 86 -1.63 -24.21 5.36
C THR A 86 -1.57 -25.25 6.47
N PRO A 87 -2.30 -26.39 6.34
CA PRO A 87 -2.20 -27.49 7.28
C PRO A 87 -0.90 -28.29 7.12
N LEU A 88 0.00 -27.90 6.22
CA LEU A 88 1.27 -28.58 5.99
C LEU A 88 2.20 -28.39 7.21
N PRO A 89 2.86 -29.45 7.66
CA PRO A 89 3.87 -29.35 8.70
C PRO A 89 5.10 -28.64 8.13
N LEU A 90 5.13 -27.31 8.26
CA LEU A 90 6.29 -26.50 7.88
C LEU A 90 7.36 -26.64 8.97
N ASP A 91 8.49 -27.20 8.62
CA ASP A 91 9.66 -27.26 9.47
C ASP A 91 10.39 -25.92 9.47
N ALA A 92 10.65 -25.39 10.67
CA ALA A 92 11.35 -24.13 10.85
C ALA A 92 12.78 -24.17 10.28
N ALA A 93 13.46 -25.33 10.38
CA ALA A 93 14.80 -25.50 9.84
C ALA A 93 14.79 -25.42 8.30
N ALA A 94 13.83 -26.08 7.66
CA ALA A 94 13.71 -26.06 6.21
C ALA A 94 13.35 -24.67 5.67
N VAL A 95 12.47 -23.92 6.37
CA VAL A 95 12.13 -22.53 6.00
C VAL A 95 13.34 -21.62 6.14
N ARG A 96 14.11 -21.78 7.22
CA ARG A 96 15.36 -21.03 7.45
C ARG A 96 16.37 -21.32 6.34
N GLU A 97 16.60 -22.60 6.03
CA GLU A 97 17.53 -23.01 4.96
C GLU A 97 17.12 -22.42 3.61
N LEU A 98 15.83 -22.48 3.28
CA LEU A 98 15.29 -21.88 2.06
C LEU A 98 15.53 -20.36 2.03
N ALA A 99 15.25 -19.65 3.11
CA ALA A 99 15.45 -18.21 3.20
C ALA A 99 16.93 -17.84 2.97
N PHE A 100 17.86 -18.55 3.60
CA PHE A 100 19.29 -18.30 3.43
C PHE A 100 19.81 -18.68 2.05
N SER A 101 19.28 -19.76 1.47
CA SER A 101 19.65 -20.16 0.11
C SER A 101 19.27 -19.08 -0.93
N GLN A 102 18.12 -18.41 -0.73
CA GLN A 102 17.71 -17.28 -1.59
C GLN A 102 18.65 -16.07 -1.46
N LEU A 103 19.28 -15.88 -0.31
CA LEU A 103 20.30 -14.84 -0.07
C LEU A 103 21.70 -15.27 -0.53
N GLY A 104 21.86 -16.46 -1.08
CA GLY A 104 23.13 -17.02 -1.46
C GLY A 104 24.04 -17.40 -0.28
N VAL A 105 23.49 -17.50 0.94
CA VAL A 105 24.24 -17.86 2.14
C VAL A 105 24.37 -19.39 2.23
N PRO A 106 25.61 -19.91 2.34
CA PRO A 106 25.82 -21.35 2.48
C PRO A 106 25.17 -21.93 3.75
N SER A 107 24.62 -23.16 3.64
CA SER A 107 23.93 -23.83 4.75
C SER A 107 24.79 -24.03 5.98
N GLU A 108 26.09 -24.30 5.78
CA GLU A 108 27.06 -24.47 6.87
C GLU A 108 27.25 -23.18 7.68
N LEU A 109 27.18 -22.03 7.00
CA LEU A 109 27.25 -20.72 7.65
C LEU A 109 25.96 -20.44 8.42
N SER A 110 24.79 -20.74 7.84
CA SER A 110 23.50 -20.40 8.43
C SER A 110 23.30 -21.00 9.85
N ALA A 111 23.83 -22.18 10.11
CA ALA A 111 23.74 -22.86 11.42
C ALA A 111 24.49 -22.14 12.55
N GLN A 112 25.52 -21.36 12.23
CA GLN A 112 26.37 -20.64 13.18
C GLN A 112 26.03 -19.16 13.30
N LEU A 113 25.03 -18.68 12.56
CA LEU A 113 24.58 -17.29 12.69
C LEU A 113 23.80 -17.07 13.97
N ASP A 114 23.97 -15.91 14.56
CA ASP A 114 23.16 -15.40 15.67
C ASP A 114 21.98 -14.59 15.10
N LEU A 115 20.88 -15.27 14.84
CA LEU A 115 19.70 -14.65 14.23
C LEU A 115 18.87 -13.79 15.20
N GLY A 116 19.21 -13.83 16.50
CA GLY A 116 18.68 -12.91 17.51
C GLY A 116 19.37 -11.54 17.49
N ALA A 117 20.47 -11.42 16.74
CA ALA A 117 21.18 -10.15 16.55
C ALA A 117 20.93 -9.58 15.13
N PRO A 118 21.12 -8.26 14.91
CA PRO A 118 20.78 -7.62 13.65
C PRO A 118 21.56 -8.17 12.43
N VAL A 119 20.82 -8.60 11.42
CA VAL A 119 21.31 -8.87 10.06
C VAL A 119 21.11 -7.61 9.23
N SER A 120 22.10 -7.22 8.44
CA SER A 120 22.02 -6.00 7.63
C SER A 120 22.63 -6.20 6.24
N GLY A 121 22.27 -5.31 5.33
CA GLY A 121 22.80 -5.31 3.98
C GLY A 121 22.88 -3.90 3.41
N ALA A 122 23.74 -3.73 2.40
CA ALA A 122 23.82 -2.51 1.62
C ALA A 122 23.97 -2.85 0.14
N VAL A 123 23.34 -2.04 -0.69
CA VAL A 123 23.38 -2.11 -2.14
C VAL A 123 23.90 -0.78 -2.68
N VAL A 124 24.90 -0.83 -3.55
CA VAL A 124 25.50 0.34 -4.16
C VAL A 124 25.50 0.24 -5.68
N GLY A 125 25.45 1.40 -6.35
CA GLY A 125 25.53 1.50 -7.80
C GLY A 125 26.24 2.79 -8.21
N PHE A 126 27.38 2.64 -8.87
CA PHE A 126 28.20 3.79 -9.29
C PHE A 126 27.81 4.34 -10.66
N GLY A 127 26.96 3.64 -11.40
CA GLY A 127 26.59 3.99 -12.77
C GLY A 127 27.67 3.63 -13.79
N HIS A 128 27.62 4.22 -15.00
CA HIS A 128 28.62 4.02 -16.05
C HIS A 128 28.87 2.55 -16.41
N ASP A 129 27.79 1.77 -16.58
CA ASP A 129 27.82 0.34 -16.91
C ASP A 129 28.42 -0.57 -15.81
N GLU A 130 28.70 -0.02 -14.63
CA GLU A 130 29.06 -0.84 -13.48
C GLU A 130 27.80 -1.56 -12.94
N PRO A 131 27.90 -2.88 -12.70
CA PRO A 131 26.77 -3.62 -12.14
C PRO A 131 26.50 -3.16 -10.69
N ILE A 132 25.23 -3.19 -10.29
CA ILE A 132 24.83 -3.00 -8.90
C ILE A 132 25.53 -4.07 -8.05
N ARG A 133 26.04 -3.67 -6.88
CA ARG A 133 26.80 -4.50 -5.96
C ARG A 133 26.12 -4.54 -4.60
N ALA A 134 26.20 -5.68 -3.94
CA ALA A 134 25.62 -5.87 -2.62
C ALA A 134 26.64 -6.50 -1.67
N ALA A 135 26.52 -6.15 -0.39
CA ALA A 135 27.16 -6.86 0.70
C ALA A 135 26.18 -7.00 1.88
N PHE A 136 26.29 -8.11 2.61
CA PHE A 136 25.48 -8.41 3.77
C PHE A 136 26.36 -8.64 4.99
N SER A 137 25.91 -8.24 6.17
CA SER A 137 26.56 -8.46 7.44
C SER A 137 25.70 -9.40 8.27
N PHE A 138 26.25 -10.56 8.62
CA PHE A 138 25.61 -11.58 9.42
C PHE A 138 26.31 -11.69 10.78
N PRO A 139 25.61 -11.55 11.89
CA PRO A 139 26.17 -11.81 13.21
C PRO A 139 26.42 -13.31 13.41
N VAL A 140 27.51 -13.63 14.10
CA VAL A 140 27.82 -15.02 14.48
C VAL A 140 27.65 -15.23 15.98
N LYS A 141 27.29 -16.44 16.37
CA LYS A 141 27.11 -16.83 17.77
C LYS A 141 28.39 -16.56 18.57
N ALA A 142 28.22 -16.14 19.81
CA ALA A 142 29.34 -15.92 20.72
C ALA A 142 30.20 -17.17 20.84
N GLY A 143 31.53 -17.00 20.80
CA GLY A 143 32.49 -18.10 20.89
C GLY A 143 32.69 -18.90 19.61
N THR A 144 32.04 -18.52 18.48
CA THR A 144 32.28 -19.15 17.18
C THR A 144 33.70 -18.86 16.71
N ASP A 145 34.46 -19.93 16.42
CA ASP A 145 35.72 -19.82 15.68
C ASP A 145 35.41 -19.53 14.19
N VAL A 146 35.44 -18.26 13.84
CA VAL A 146 35.12 -17.79 12.50
C VAL A 146 36.05 -18.37 11.44
N ALA A 147 37.33 -18.58 11.77
CA ALA A 147 38.29 -19.16 10.81
C ALA A 147 37.94 -20.63 10.50
N ARG A 148 37.60 -21.38 11.53
CA ARG A 148 37.14 -22.77 11.39
C ARG A 148 35.81 -22.83 10.63
N LEU A 149 34.89 -21.92 10.94
CA LEU A 149 33.61 -21.82 10.25
C LEU A 149 33.80 -21.55 8.76
N LEU A 150 34.58 -20.54 8.40
CA LEU A 150 34.83 -20.21 6.99
C LEU A 150 35.55 -21.35 6.25
N SER A 151 36.42 -22.10 6.94
CA SER A 151 37.06 -23.31 6.35
C SER A 151 36.04 -24.44 6.08
N SER A 152 34.90 -24.46 6.75
CA SER A 152 33.84 -25.48 6.52
C SER A 152 32.87 -25.11 5.40
N VAL A 153 32.78 -23.83 5.03
CA VAL A 153 31.82 -23.30 4.04
C VAL A 153 32.16 -23.79 2.61
N GLY A 154 33.44 -24.01 2.34
CA GLY A 154 33.88 -24.42 1.00
C GLY A 154 35.38 -24.56 0.90
N THR A 155 35.90 -24.49 -0.33
CA THR A 155 37.34 -24.57 -0.59
C THR A 155 37.96 -23.18 -0.57
N LEU A 156 38.92 -22.95 0.32
CA LEU A 156 39.68 -21.69 0.35
C LEU A 156 40.46 -21.56 -0.95
N VAL A 157 40.16 -20.52 -1.71
CA VAL A 157 40.86 -20.18 -2.96
C VAL A 157 42.07 -19.29 -2.65
N GLU A 158 41.83 -18.23 -1.85
CA GLU A 158 42.84 -17.23 -1.54
C GLU A 158 42.49 -16.53 -0.22
N ARG A 159 43.53 -15.97 0.42
CA ARG A 159 43.37 -15.07 1.57
C ARG A 159 44.12 -13.77 1.31
N ARG A 160 43.39 -12.64 1.30
CA ARG A 160 43.96 -11.30 1.09
C ARG A 160 43.79 -10.46 2.36
N GLY A 161 44.82 -10.49 3.23
CA GLY A 161 44.71 -9.89 4.55
C GLY A 161 43.63 -10.56 5.38
N PRO A 162 42.59 -9.81 5.88
CA PRO A 162 41.50 -10.38 6.64
C PRO A 162 40.42 -11.05 5.77
N VAL A 163 40.44 -10.83 4.44
CA VAL A 163 39.41 -11.33 3.54
C VAL A 163 39.69 -12.77 3.10
N TRP A 164 38.67 -13.61 3.20
CA TRP A 164 38.65 -15.00 2.75
C TRP A 164 37.89 -15.12 1.45
N ILE A 165 38.50 -15.67 0.43
CA ILE A 165 37.90 -15.95 -0.88
C ILE A 165 37.67 -17.46 -0.94
N ILE A 166 36.41 -17.87 -0.96
CA ILE A 166 36.01 -19.27 -0.81
C ILE A 166 35.13 -19.66 -1.99
N ASP A 167 35.45 -20.77 -2.65
CA ASP A 167 34.52 -21.43 -3.56
C ASP A 167 33.54 -22.26 -2.71
N THR A 168 32.33 -21.72 -2.52
CA THR A 168 31.28 -22.33 -1.73
C THR A 168 30.65 -23.51 -2.48
N ARG A 169 30.11 -24.46 -1.75
CA ARG A 169 29.50 -25.65 -2.37
C ARG A 169 28.19 -25.36 -3.12
N SER A 170 27.48 -24.32 -2.69
CA SER A 170 26.12 -24.04 -3.15
C SER A 170 25.98 -22.81 -4.06
N SER A 171 26.81 -21.77 -3.87
CA SER A 171 26.61 -20.46 -4.50
C SER A 171 27.80 -19.95 -5.33
N GLY A 172 28.84 -20.77 -5.54
CA GLY A 172 30.04 -20.37 -6.25
C GLY A 172 30.99 -19.56 -5.37
N ARG A 173 31.77 -18.65 -5.98
CA ARG A 173 32.80 -17.89 -5.25
C ARG A 173 32.17 -16.80 -4.38
N GLY A 174 32.55 -16.78 -3.10
CA GLY A 174 32.15 -15.78 -2.13
C GLY A 174 33.35 -15.08 -1.50
N TRP A 175 33.17 -13.81 -1.15
CA TRP A 175 34.14 -12.96 -0.44
C TRP A 175 33.64 -12.73 0.99
N PHE A 176 34.41 -13.16 1.98
CA PHE A 176 34.03 -13.13 3.39
C PHE A 176 35.04 -12.31 4.18
N LEU A 177 34.56 -11.35 4.96
CA LEU A 177 35.37 -10.54 5.86
C LEU A 177 34.90 -10.72 7.31
N PRO A 178 35.66 -11.38 8.18
CA PRO A 178 35.42 -11.35 9.62
C PRO A 178 35.52 -9.92 10.16
N ALA A 179 34.49 -9.45 10.88
CA ALA A 179 34.41 -8.11 11.44
C ALA A 179 33.82 -8.16 12.87
N GLY A 180 34.69 -8.37 13.88
CA GLY A 180 34.24 -8.57 15.26
C GLY A 180 33.38 -9.82 15.40
N ASN A 181 32.13 -9.64 15.87
CA ASN A 181 31.14 -10.70 16.02
C ASN A 181 30.25 -10.87 14.78
N ALA A 182 30.73 -10.47 13.60
CA ALA A 182 30.00 -10.61 12.35
C ALA A 182 30.91 -11.08 11.21
N ILE A 183 30.27 -11.60 10.16
CA ILE A 183 30.89 -11.88 8.87
C ILE A 183 30.20 -11.00 7.83
N VAL A 184 30.99 -10.20 7.12
CA VAL A 184 30.50 -9.51 5.90
C VAL A 184 30.71 -10.43 4.72
N PHE A 185 29.66 -10.63 3.95
CA PHE A 185 29.62 -11.48 2.77
C PHE A 185 29.25 -10.67 1.53
N ALA A 186 29.90 -10.97 0.41
CA ALA A 186 29.51 -10.50 -0.92
C ALA A 186 29.79 -11.60 -1.96
N ASP A 187 29.06 -11.54 -3.08
CA ASP A 187 29.24 -12.44 -4.23
C ASP A 187 30.42 -12.05 -5.12
N SER A 188 31.06 -10.91 -4.85
CA SER A 188 32.14 -10.36 -5.65
C SER A 188 33.09 -9.52 -4.80
N GLU A 189 34.35 -9.40 -5.27
CA GLU A 189 35.34 -8.51 -4.66
C GLU A 189 34.82 -7.06 -4.61
N ALA A 190 34.34 -6.57 -5.76
CA ALA A 190 33.79 -5.22 -5.84
C ALA A 190 32.61 -5.00 -4.88
N GLY A 191 31.73 -6.01 -4.72
CA GLY A 191 30.64 -5.97 -3.75
C GLY A 191 31.16 -5.79 -2.33
N LEU A 192 32.13 -6.61 -1.91
CA LEU A 192 32.73 -6.50 -0.59
C LEU A 192 33.41 -5.15 -0.38
N VAL A 193 34.26 -4.71 -1.33
CA VAL A 193 35.01 -3.46 -1.23
C VAL A 193 34.09 -2.26 -1.18
N GLN A 194 33.10 -2.19 -2.05
CA GLN A 194 32.23 -1.01 -2.25
C GLN A 194 31.08 -0.93 -1.25
N ALA A 195 30.45 -2.05 -0.87
CA ALA A 195 29.26 -2.08 -0.02
C ALA A 195 29.51 -2.58 1.41
N GLY A 196 30.63 -3.24 1.67
CA GLY A 196 30.88 -3.91 2.95
C GLY A 196 30.90 -2.99 4.16
N SER A 197 31.49 -1.78 4.05
CA SER A 197 31.49 -0.79 5.13
C SER A 197 30.06 -0.27 5.44
N LEU A 198 29.23 -0.09 4.43
CA LEU A 198 27.84 0.34 4.57
C LEU A 198 26.97 -0.78 5.19
N ALA A 199 27.20 -2.03 4.83
CA ALA A 199 26.52 -3.17 5.46
C ALA A 199 26.83 -3.24 6.97
N LEU A 200 28.08 -3.01 7.38
CA LEU A 200 28.47 -2.91 8.80
C LEU A 200 27.86 -1.70 9.50
N GLU A 201 27.76 -0.56 8.82
CA GLU A 201 27.12 0.64 9.36
C GLU A 201 25.61 0.44 9.53
N ALA A 202 24.92 -0.14 8.53
CA ALA A 202 23.51 -0.44 8.58
C ALA A 202 23.12 -1.33 9.78
N ARG A 203 24.01 -2.20 10.22
CA ARG A 203 23.84 -3.02 11.43
C ARG A 203 23.63 -2.22 12.72
N ARG A 204 24.07 -0.96 12.74
CA ARG A 204 23.90 -0.06 13.90
C ARG A 204 22.59 0.73 13.84
N MET A 205 21.85 0.63 12.75
CA MET A 205 20.52 1.22 12.65
C MET A 205 19.55 0.48 13.57
N THR A 206 18.56 1.18 14.05
CA THR A 206 17.49 0.59 14.85
C THR A 206 16.21 0.58 14.03
N SER A 207 15.56 -0.55 13.95
CA SER A 207 14.20 -0.66 13.42
C SER A 207 13.28 -1.27 14.48
N LYS A 208 11.98 -0.97 14.39
CA LYS A 208 10.94 -1.58 15.20
C LYS A 208 10.23 -2.71 14.44
N ASP A 209 10.44 -2.76 13.15
CA ASP A 209 9.82 -3.70 12.23
C ASP A 209 10.73 -4.93 12.05
N ASP A 210 10.17 -6.04 11.62
CA ASP A 210 10.92 -7.29 11.44
C ASP A 210 11.96 -7.21 10.31
N VAL A 211 11.61 -6.51 9.24
CA VAL A 211 12.52 -6.20 8.14
C VAL A 211 12.27 -4.76 7.70
N ASP A 212 13.34 -4.02 7.49
CA ASP A 212 13.29 -2.63 7.04
C ASP A 212 14.27 -2.42 5.90
N ILE A 213 13.79 -1.85 4.80
CA ILE A 213 14.57 -1.56 3.59
C ILE A 213 14.42 -0.08 3.27
N VAL A 214 15.51 0.66 3.35
CA VAL A 214 15.57 2.07 2.96
C VAL A 214 16.11 2.18 1.55
N ILE A 215 15.35 2.76 0.65
CA ILE A 215 15.70 2.99 -0.75
C ILE A 215 16.07 4.46 -0.94
N TYR A 216 17.15 4.70 -1.68
CA TYR A 216 17.65 6.01 -2.04
C TYR A 216 17.38 6.27 -3.53
N PRO A 217 16.33 7.03 -3.91
CA PRO A 217 15.93 7.20 -5.30
C PRO A 217 17.04 7.78 -6.18
N GLU A 218 17.84 8.71 -5.64
CA GLU A 218 18.97 9.30 -6.36
C GLU A 218 20.10 8.29 -6.64
N GLY A 219 20.35 7.37 -5.69
CA GLY A 219 21.30 6.27 -5.88
C GLY A 219 20.82 5.28 -6.94
N LEU A 220 19.54 4.93 -6.90
CA LEU A 220 18.92 4.04 -7.88
C LEU A 220 18.99 4.65 -9.30
N ALA A 221 18.63 5.92 -9.45
CA ALA A 221 18.70 6.62 -10.73
C ALA A 221 20.15 6.71 -11.26
N ARG A 222 21.11 7.01 -10.39
CA ARG A 222 22.54 7.01 -10.75
C ARG A 222 23.00 5.63 -11.21
N ALA A 223 22.63 4.57 -10.51
CA ALA A 223 22.95 3.19 -10.90
C ALA A 223 22.39 2.83 -12.29
N ALA A 224 21.27 3.44 -12.68
CA ALA A 224 20.67 3.32 -14.00
C ALA A 224 21.21 4.33 -15.04
N ASN A 225 22.29 5.07 -14.75
CA ASN A 225 22.86 6.14 -15.60
C ASN A 225 21.83 7.21 -15.99
N THR A 226 20.93 7.58 -15.10
CA THR A 226 19.88 8.54 -15.35
C THR A 226 19.63 9.41 -14.11
N ASP A 227 18.76 10.39 -14.22
CA ASP A 227 18.19 11.06 -13.05
C ASP A 227 16.79 10.53 -12.74
N VAL A 228 16.30 10.79 -11.51
CA VAL A 228 14.99 10.27 -11.06
C VAL A 228 13.86 10.72 -11.97
N LYS A 229 13.90 11.96 -12.45
CA LYS A 229 12.85 12.50 -13.33
C LYS A 229 12.85 11.78 -14.68
N THR A 230 14.00 11.65 -15.30
CA THR A 230 14.15 10.97 -16.60
C THR A 230 13.75 9.49 -16.49
N ALA A 231 14.15 8.79 -15.43
CA ALA A 231 13.73 7.40 -15.19
C ALA A 231 12.20 7.27 -15.08
N LEU A 232 11.54 8.21 -14.38
CA LEU A 232 10.09 8.23 -14.24
C LEU A 232 9.39 8.60 -15.54
N ASP A 233 9.93 9.55 -16.31
CA ASP A 233 9.38 9.92 -17.63
C ASP A 233 9.46 8.72 -18.60
N GLN A 234 10.55 7.95 -18.59
CA GLN A 234 10.68 6.70 -19.35
C GLN A 234 9.67 5.64 -18.93
N LEU A 235 9.48 5.45 -17.61
CA LEU A 235 8.49 4.53 -17.07
C LEU A 235 7.07 4.93 -17.51
N LEU A 236 6.74 6.22 -17.44
CA LEU A 236 5.45 6.73 -17.90
C LEU A 236 5.24 6.48 -19.39
N ALA A 237 6.24 6.75 -20.21
CA ALA A 237 6.18 6.47 -21.65
C ALA A 237 5.97 4.97 -21.92
N GLN A 238 6.61 4.09 -21.15
CA GLN A 238 6.41 2.64 -21.25
C GLN A 238 4.98 2.23 -20.86
N VAL A 239 4.44 2.80 -19.79
CA VAL A 239 3.03 2.55 -19.37
C VAL A 239 2.06 3.01 -20.45
N GLU A 240 2.27 4.19 -21.05
CA GLU A 240 1.47 4.69 -22.16
C GLU A 240 1.56 3.76 -23.39
N ALA A 241 2.76 3.32 -23.76
CA ALA A 241 2.98 2.39 -24.86
C ALA A 241 2.31 1.03 -24.63
N ASN A 242 2.43 0.46 -23.43
CA ASN A 242 1.80 -0.80 -23.06
C ASN A 242 0.27 -0.70 -23.07
N ALA A 243 -0.28 0.41 -22.56
CA ALA A 243 -1.72 0.67 -22.60
C ALA A 243 -2.22 0.76 -24.05
N ALA A 244 -1.48 1.46 -24.92
CA ALA A 244 -1.80 1.54 -26.36
C ALA A 244 -1.74 0.17 -27.03
N ALA A 245 -0.72 -0.65 -26.74
CA ALA A 245 -0.55 -2.00 -27.28
C ALA A 245 -1.69 -2.96 -26.86
N THR A 246 -2.24 -2.78 -25.67
CA THR A 246 -3.40 -3.56 -25.17
C THR A 246 -4.75 -2.99 -25.63
N GLY A 247 -4.75 -1.92 -26.45
CA GLY A 247 -5.97 -1.24 -26.88
C GLY A 247 -6.64 -0.40 -25.77
N THR A 248 -5.99 -0.25 -24.63
CA THR A 248 -6.47 0.54 -23.50
C THR A 248 -6.05 2.00 -23.70
N LYS A 249 -7.01 2.89 -23.98
CA LYS A 249 -6.72 4.33 -24.03
C LYS A 249 -6.75 4.88 -22.61
N LEU A 250 -5.59 5.23 -22.08
CA LEU A 250 -5.51 6.02 -20.85
C LEU A 250 -6.10 7.41 -21.11
N GLY A 251 -7.11 7.78 -20.33
CA GLY A 251 -7.68 9.12 -20.42
C GLY A 251 -6.69 10.20 -19.96
N PRO A 252 -6.83 11.46 -20.41
CA PRO A 252 -5.93 12.55 -20.03
C PRO A 252 -5.78 12.73 -18.52
N GLU A 253 -6.85 12.45 -17.76
CA GLU A 253 -6.83 12.52 -16.29
C GLU A 253 -5.99 11.42 -15.66
N ALA A 254 -6.06 10.18 -16.18
CA ALA A 254 -5.24 9.08 -15.71
C ALA A 254 -3.75 9.36 -15.97
N LEU A 255 -3.42 9.89 -17.14
CA LEU A 255 -2.06 10.32 -17.47
C LEU A 255 -1.59 11.47 -16.58
N GLN A 256 -2.45 12.45 -16.31
CA GLN A 256 -2.10 13.53 -15.39
C GLN A 256 -1.88 13.02 -13.96
N GLN A 257 -2.69 12.08 -13.50
CA GLN A 257 -2.49 11.45 -12.19
C GLN A 257 -1.16 10.70 -12.11
N LEU A 258 -0.78 9.96 -13.15
CA LEU A 258 0.51 9.29 -13.22
C LEU A 258 1.68 10.30 -13.20
N ARG A 259 1.54 11.42 -13.93
CA ARG A 259 2.54 12.50 -13.91
C ARG A 259 2.63 13.19 -12.54
N ASP A 260 1.49 13.42 -11.87
CA ASP A 260 1.47 13.97 -10.51
C ASP A 260 2.18 13.01 -9.53
N LEU A 261 2.00 11.69 -9.70
CA LEU A 261 2.70 10.67 -8.94
C LEU A 261 4.20 10.67 -9.20
N ALA A 262 4.60 10.72 -10.46
CA ALA A 262 6.01 10.83 -10.83
C ALA A 262 6.64 12.10 -10.23
N ALA A 263 5.91 13.22 -10.22
CA ALA A 263 6.37 14.43 -9.56
C ALA A 263 6.60 14.23 -8.06
N TYR A 264 5.71 13.50 -7.35
CA TYR A 264 5.95 13.18 -5.94
C TYR A 264 7.16 12.26 -5.73
N ALA A 265 7.42 11.34 -6.66
CA ALA A 265 8.57 10.46 -6.56
C ALA A 265 9.91 11.22 -6.73
N THR A 266 9.94 12.31 -7.51
CA THR A 266 11.12 13.19 -7.59
C THR A 266 11.36 13.98 -6.29
N ASP A 267 10.31 14.17 -5.50
CA ASP A 267 10.33 14.88 -4.22
C ASP A 267 10.77 13.99 -3.05
N LEU A 268 10.98 12.68 -3.28
CA LEU A 268 11.45 11.75 -2.25
C LEU A 268 12.93 11.95 -1.96
N ALA A 269 13.26 12.09 -0.67
CA ALA A 269 14.63 11.95 -0.18
C ALA A 269 14.98 10.47 -0.02
N THR A 270 14.11 9.71 0.66
CA THR A 270 14.20 8.25 0.80
C THR A 270 12.80 7.64 0.82
N ALA A 271 12.71 6.38 0.43
CA ALA A 271 11.53 5.55 0.62
C ALA A 271 11.92 4.34 1.48
N GLU A 272 11.26 4.16 2.60
CA GLU A 272 11.45 3.02 3.48
C GLU A 272 10.29 2.05 3.29
N ILE A 273 10.60 0.77 3.16
CA ILE A 273 9.63 -0.33 3.08
C ILE A 273 9.92 -1.23 4.26
N ALA A 274 8.96 -1.32 5.18
CA ALA A 274 9.08 -2.17 6.34
C ALA A 274 8.03 -3.27 6.35
N LEU A 275 8.41 -4.42 6.85
CA LEU A 275 7.55 -5.59 7.02
C LEU A 275 7.47 -5.91 8.50
N ASP A 276 6.25 -6.00 9.02
CA ASP A 276 5.97 -6.47 10.38
C ASP A 276 5.11 -7.75 10.30
N LEU A 277 5.59 -8.81 10.91
CA LEU A 277 4.99 -10.13 10.93
C LEU A 277 4.46 -10.44 12.33
N ASN A 278 3.18 -10.23 12.55
CA ASN A 278 2.56 -10.46 13.85
C ASN A 278 1.55 -11.61 13.77
N PRO A 279 1.75 -12.73 14.47
CA PRO A 279 0.82 -13.86 14.43
C PRO A 279 -0.62 -13.52 14.84
N GLN A 280 -0.85 -12.48 15.65
CA GLN A 280 -2.18 -12.03 16.07
C GLN A 280 -2.78 -10.96 15.13
N GLN A 281 -1.95 -10.07 14.58
CA GLN A 281 -2.39 -8.95 13.76
C GLN A 281 -2.30 -9.25 12.26
N GLY A 282 -1.43 -10.17 11.85
CA GLY A 282 -1.19 -10.54 10.46
C GLY A 282 0.12 -10.02 9.90
N VAL A 283 0.13 -9.77 8.60
CA VAL A 283 1.27 -9.18 7.87
C VAL A 283 0.98 -7.72 7.62
N THR A 284 1.83 -6.84 8.12
CA THR A 284 1.74 -5.40 7.85
C THR A 284 2.91 -4.96 6.98
N LEU A 285 2.60 -4.39 5.83
CA LEU A 285 3.55 -3.71 4.97
C LEU A 285 3.43 -2.20 5.24
N LEU A 286 4.54 -1.60 5.62
CA LEU A 286 4.66 -0.16 5.86
C LEU A 286 5.52 0.45 4.76
N SER A 287 5.09 1.60 4.25
CA SER A 287 5.91 2.43 3.35
C SER A 287 6.02 3.81 3.96
N ARG A 288 7.22 4.20 4.37
CA ARG A 288 7.53 5.52 4.92
C ARG A 288 8.24 6.34 3.86
N LEU A 289 7.55 7.34 3.33
CA LEU A 289 8.04 8.22 2.29
C LEU A 289 8.59 9.49 2.94
N HIS A 290 9.89 9.71 2.85
CA HIS A 290 10.54 10.89 3.39
C HIS A 290 10.66 11.96 2.31
N ALA A 291 10.05 13.11 2.55
CA ALA A 291 10.00 14.21 1.61
C ALA A 291 11.28 15.06 1.65
N LYS A 292 11.73 15.55 0.49
CA LYS A 292 12.73 16.61 0.41
C LYS A 292 12.15 17.90 0.99
N PRO A 293 12.95 18.70 1.73
CA PRO A 293 12.50 19.99 2.25
C PRO A 293 12.00 20.93 1.16
N GLY A 294 10.89 21.62 1.39
CA GLY A 294 10.28 22.57 0.44
C GLY A 294 9.54 21.91 -0.73
N SER A 295 9.44 20.59 -0.77
CA SER A 295 8.82 19.85 -1.88
C SER A 295 7.28 19.83 -1.80
N LYS A 296 6.65 19.48 -2.91
CA LYS A 296 5.19 19.25 -2.94
C LYS A 296 4.78 18.07 -2.05
N LEU A 297 5.63 17.05 -1.95
CA LEU A 297 5.38 15.89 -1.10
C LEU A 297 5.39 16.31 0.38
N GLU A 298 6.32 17.19 0.82
CA GLU A 298 6.31 17.74 2.18
C GLU A 298 4.98 18.41 2.50
N ALA A 299 4.49 19.25 1.57
CA ALA A 299 3.20 19.90 1.75
C ALA A 299 2.03 18.90 1.81
N VAL A 300 2.12 17.75 1.11
CA VAL A 300 1.11 16.66 1.17
C VAL A 300 1.19 15.90 2.48
N SER A 301 2.39 15.72 3.01
CA SER A 301 2.64 14.92 4.21
C SER A 301 2.24 15.62 5.52
N ARG A 302 1.99 16.92 5.51
CA ARG A 302 1.52 17.71 6.68
C ARG A 302 0.06 17.46 7.07
N ILE A 303 -0.45 16.26 6.85
CA ILE A 303 -1.83 15.90 7.19
C ILE A 303 -1.82 15.15 8.51
N VAL A 304 -2.17 15.82 9.57
CA VAL A 304 -2.17 15.29 10.95
C VAL A 304 -3.58 14.96 11.46
N ALA A 305 -4.62 15.42 10.74
CA ALA A 305 -6.00 15.16 11.12
C ALA A 305 -6.34 13.68 10.94
N THR A 306 -7.05 13.11 11.91
CA THR A 306 -7.58 11.75 11.82
C THR A 306 -9.02 11.75 11.30
N ALA A 307 -9.42 10.67 10.64
CA ALA A 307 -10.74 10.50 10.08
C ALA A 307 -11.42 9.24 10.65
N PRO A 308 -12.00 9.29 11.85
CA PRO A 308 -12.78 8.18 12.36
C PRO A 308 -14.00 7.92 11.45
N ILE A 309 -14.49 6.69 11.47
CA ILE A 309 -15.74 6.37 10.78
C ILE A 309 -16.88 7.16 11.42
N ASP A 310 -17.67 7.82 10.58
CA ASP A 310 -18.80 8.61 11.09
C ASP A 310 -19.84 7.72 11.81
N PRO A 311 -20.32 8.11 13.00
CA PRO A 311 -21.31 7.34 13.74
C PRO A 311 -22.60 7.00 12.96
N LEU A 312 -22.99 7.81 11.98
CA LEU A 312 -24.15 7.52 11.11
C LEU A 312 -23.94 6.29 10.23
N LEU A 313 -22.69 5.87 10.02
CA LEU A 313 -22.32 4.70 9.23
C LEU A 313 -21.98 3.48 10.09
N MET A 314 -21.93 3.63 11.41
CA MET A 314 -21.66 2.53 12.33
C MET A 314 -22.84 1.56 12.37
N GLY A 315 -22.56 0.28 12.62
CA GLY A 315 -23.60 -0.77 12.68
C GLY A 315 -23.97 -1.40 11.34
N LYS A 316 -23.18 -1.16 10.29
CA LYS A 316 -23.33 -1.83 8.98
C LYS A 316 -22.47 -3.10 8.96
N GLU A 317 -22.99 -4.17 9.53
CA GLU A 317 -22.26 -5.44 9.76
C GLU A 317 -21.71 -6.10 8.48
N ASP A 318 -22.30 -5.75 7.33
CA ASP A 318 -22.01 -6.38 6.04
C ASP A 318 -21.35 -5.43 5.02
N ALA A 319 -20.68 -4.38 5.48
CA ALA A 319 -19.91 -3.50 4.60
C ALA A 319 -18.73 -4.24 3.97
N GLY A 320 -18.67 -4.25 2.64
CA GLY A 320 -17.56 -4.80 1.88
C GLY A 320 -16.47 -3.76 1.58
N ILE A 321 -16.80 -2.47 1.71
CA ILE A 321 -15.87 -1.35 1.53
C ILE A 321 -16.14 -0.32 2.62
N VAL A 322 -15.03 0.18 3.22
CA VAL A 322 -15.03 1.34 4.11
C VAL A 322 -13.93 2.27 3.67
N VAL A 323 -14.21 3.56 3.58
CA VAL A 323 -13.20 4.59 3.31
C VAL A 323 -13.46 5.77 4.24
N THR A 324 -12.44 6.22 4.93
CA THR A 324 -12.44 7.49 5.63
C THR A 324 -11.31 8.38 5.16
N SER A 325 -11.50 9.69 5.18
CA SER A 325 -10.47 10.64 4.73
C SER A 325 -10.62 11.96 5.48
N ALA A 326 -9.53 12.48 5.99
CA ALA A 326 -9.44 13.78 6.66
C ALA A 326 -8.50 14.76 5.92
N TYR A 327 -8.48 14.69 4.60
CA TYR A 327 -7.61 15.53 3.79
C TYR A 327 -8.00 17.03 3.76
N GLY A 328 -9.05 17.44 4.47
CA GLY A 328 -9.43 18.83 4.66
C GLY A 328 -9.57 19.59 3.32
N ASP A 329 -8.88 20.71 3.20
CA ASP A 329 -8.95 21.57 2.00
C ASP A 329 -8.59 20.87 0.70
N ARG A 330 -7.79 19.80 0.73
CA ARG A 330 -7.44 19.03 -0.48
C ARG A 330 -8.60 18.19 -1.01
N SER A 331 -9.41 17.62 -0.11
CA SER A 331 -10.65 16.95 -0.54
C SER A 331 -11.59 17.94 -1.23
N LEU A 332 -11.58 19.20 -0.76
CA LEU A 332 -12.37 20.28 -1.34
C LEU A 332 -11.77 20.84 -2.64
N GLU A 333 -10.46 20.74 -2.84
CA GLU A 333 -9.81 21.20 -4.08
C GLU A 333 -10.32 20.45 -5.31
N GLN A 334 -10.66 19.17 -5.18
CA GLN A 334 -11.27 18.42 -6.27
C GLN A 334 -12.63 19.02 -6.66
N LEU A 335 -13.44 19.42 -5.70
CA LEU A 335 -14.71 20.12 -5.98
C LEU A 335 -14.45 21.47 -6.65
N ARG A 336 -13.44 22.22 -6.21
CA ARG A 336 -13.04 23.50 -6.84
C ARG A 336 -12.55 23.28 -8.29
N ARG A 337 -11.78 22.22 -8.54
CA ARG A 337 -11.35 21.85 -9.92
C ARG A 337 -12.53 21.43 -10.79
N GLN A 338 -13.50 20.70 -10.25
CA GLN A 338 -14.73 20.39 -10.99
C GLN A 338 -15.52 21.67 -11.27
N ARG A 339 -15.57 22.59 -10.30
CA ARG A 339 -16.19 23.91 -10.48
C ARG A 339 -15.55 24.73 -11.61
N SER A 340 -14.21 24.72 -11.72
CA SER A 340 -13.50 25.45 -12.78
C SER A 340 -13.74 24.89 -14.20
N ARG A 341 -14.28 23.69 -14.32
CA ARG A 341 -14.70 23.10 -15.63
C ARG A 341 -16.10 23.53 -16.05
N LEU A 342 -16.84 24.13 -15.14
CA LEU A 342 -18.17 24.67 -15.43
C LEU A 342 -18.08 26.17 -15.71
N PRO A 343 -18.97 26.72 -16.56
CA PRO A 343 -18.96 28.14 -16.87
C PRO A 343 -19.19 29.00 -15.62
N ALA A 344 -18.59 30.18 -15.60
CA ALA A 344 -18.81 31.18 -14.56
C ALA A 344 -20.21 31.78 -14.67
N ALA A 345 -20.72 32.33 -13.57
CA ALA A 345 -22.02 33.01 -13.58
C ALA A 345 -22.07 34.21 -14.52
N THR A 346 -20.91 34.76 -14.88
CA THR A 346 -20.74 35.90 -15.77
C THR A 346 -20.67 35.52 -17.26
N ASP A 347 -20.55 34.22 -17.57
CA ASP A 347 -20.38 33.76 -18.97
C ASP A 347 -21.68 33.89 -19.75
N LYS A 348 -21.64 34.72 -20.78
CA LYS A 348 -22.76 34.90 -21.71
C LYS A 348 -23.01 33.57 -22.44
N GLY A 349 -24.18 32.98 -22.25
CA GLY A 349 -24.55 31.71 -22.88
C GLY A 349 -24.42 30.47 -21.98
N ALA A 350 -24.01 30.61 -20.74
CA ALA A 350 -24.02 29.51 -19.80
C ALA A 350 -25.45 28.95 -19.62
N SER A 351 -25.59 27.61 -19.72
CA SER A 351 -26.89 26.98 -19.50
C SER A 351 -27.31 27.10 -18.02
N LYS A 352 -28.61 27.25 -17.77
CA LYS A 352 -29.15 27.26 -16.39
C LYS A 352 -28.68 26.04 -15.54
N GLY A 353 -28.60 24.87 -16.17
CA GLY A 353 -28.11 23.66 -15.52
C GLY A 353 -26.64 23.74 -15.12
N ALA A 354 -25.78 24.27 -15.98
CA ALA A 354 -24.35 24.44 -15.68
C ALA A 354 -24.13 25.45 -14.53
N LEU A 355 -24.91 26.55 -14.51
CA LEU A 355 -24.87 27.52 -13.42
C LEU A 355 -25.36 26.90 -12.08
N ALA A 356 -26.45 26.14 -12.11
CA ALA A 356 -26.97 25.46 -10.91
C ALA A 356 -25.98 24.40 -10.40
N ALA A 357 -25.32 23.67 -11.30
CA ALA A 357 -24.24 22.73 -10.97
C ALA A 357 -23.04 23.46 -10.34
N GLY A 358 -22.66 24.61 -10.88
CA GLY A 358 -21.61 25.46 -10.32
C GLY A 358 -21.94 25.93 -8.92
N ASN A 359 -23.15 26.43 -8.68
CA ASN A 359 -23.62 26.86 -7.38
C ASN A 359 -23.61 25.72 -6.33
N LEU A 360 -23.96 24.49 -6.74
CA LEU A 360 -23.88 23.34 -5.87
C LEU A 360 -22.43 23.01 -5.48
N LEU A 361 -21.51 23.00 -6.46
CA LEU A 361 -20.10 22.78 -6.18
C LEU A 361 -19.50 23.87 -5.29
N ASP A 362 -19.87 25.15 -5.51
CA ASP A 362 -19.44 26.27 -4.67
C ASP A 362 -19.98 26.13 -3.24
N ALA A 363 -21.23 25.72 -3.06
CA ALA A 363 -21.82 25.48 -1.74
C ALA A 363 -21.12 24.32 -1.01
N LEU A 364 -20.83 23.22 -1.73
CA LEU A 364 -20.12 22.06 -1.18
C LEU A 364 -18.66 22.41 -0.82
N ALA A 365 -17.92 23.03 -1.73
CA ALA A 365 -16.53 23.40 -1.50
C ALA A 365 -16.35 24.44 -0.37
N GLY A 366 -17.35 25.35 -0.21
CA GLY A 366 -17.34 26.34 0.86
C GLY A 366 -17.85 25.82 2.20
N GLY A 367 -18.80 24.88 2.20
CA GLY A 367 -19.55 24.45 3.39
C GLY A 367 -19.10 23.13 4.02
N LEU A 368 -18.39 22.25 3.31
CA LEU A 368 -17.90 20.99 3.86
C LEU A 368 -16.57 21.16 4.59
N THR A 369 -16.30 20.30 5.59
CA THR A 369 -15.03 20.30 6.33
C THR A 369 -13.88 19.66 5.55
N GLY A 370 -14.17 18.95 4.46
CA GLY A 370 -13.18 18.16 3.70
C GLY A 370 -12.92 16.76 4.25
N THR A 371 -13.66 16.36 5.28
CA THR A 371 -13.66 14.98 5.78
C THR A 371 -14.75 14.17 5.08
N LEU A 372 -14.47 12.90 4.82
CA LEU A 372 -15.39 11.94 4.22
C LEU A 372 -15.38 10.66 5.02
N SER A 373 -16.57 10.10 5.25
CA SER A 373 -16.74 8.68 5.61
C SER A 373 -17.65 8.01 4.60
N MET A 374 -17.28 6.81 4.16
CA MET A 374 -18.03 6.02 3.19
C MET A 374 -18.03 4.55 3.60
N VAL A 375 -19.17 3.91 3.49
CA VAL A 375 -19.31 2.45 3.57
C VAL A 375 -20.14 1.95 2.39
N GLY A 376 -19.94 0.70 2.00
CA GLY A 376 -20.74 0.15 0.93
C GLY A 376 -20.36 -1.25 0.50
N ARG A 377 -20.97 -1.67 -0.61
CA ARG A 377 -20.71 -2.91 -1.34
C ARG A 377 -20.62 -2.61 -2.83
N LEU A 378 -19.83 -3.39 -3.53
CA LEU A 378 -19.76 -3.32 -5.00
C LEU A 378 -20.65 -4.35 -5.68
N ALA A 379 -20.87 -5.48 -5.05
CA ALA A 379 -21.62 -6.61 -5.63
C ALA A 379 -22.54 -7.28 -4.59
N PRO A 380 -23.65 -7.96 -5.01
CA PRO A 380 -24.07 -8.15 -6.40
C PRO A 380 -24.57 -6.88 -7.10
N GLU A 381 -25.00 -5.88 -6.35
CA GLU A 381 -25.42 -4.56 -6.82
C GLU A 381 -24.71 -3.48 -6.00
N LEU A 382 -24.27 -2.41 -6.67
CA LEU A 382 -23.60 -1.30 -6.02
C LEU A 382 -24.48 -0.63 -4.98
N SER A 383 -23.99 -0.59 -3.74
CA SER A 383 -24.66 0.07 -2.62
C SER A 383 -23.63 0.91 -1.87
N LEU A 384 -23.85 2.21 -1.76
CA LEU A 384 -22.94 3.14 -1.10
C LEU A 384 -23.69 4.05 -0.14
N GLU A 385 -23.04 4.37 0.96
CA GLU A 385 -23.44 5.38 1.93
C GLU A 385 -22.24 6.28 2.19
N MET A 386 -22.43 7.59 2.06
CA MET A 386 -21.36 8.58 2.24
C MET A 386 -21.86 9.70 3.14
N VAL A 387 -20.98 10.16 4.00
CA VAL A 387 -21.24 11.25 4.94
C VAL A 387 -20.12 12.27 4.90
N TYR A 388 -20.47 13.53 4.76
CA TYR A 388 -19.57 14.66 4.77
C TYR A 388 -20.00 15.63 5.89
N PRO A 389 -19.19 15.87 6.91
CA PRO A 389 -19.46 16.88 7.91
C PRO A 389 -19.52 18.29 7.31
N ILE A 390 -20.49 19.09 7.77
CA ILE A 390 -20.70 20.48 7.36
C ILE A 390 -20.09 21.40 8.41
N LYS A 391 -19.50 22.53 8.00
CA LYS A 391 -18.77 23.45 8.89
C LYS A 391 -19.66 24.12 9.94
N ASP A 392 -20.83 24.59 9.52
CA ASP A 392 -21.74 25.38 10.34
C ASP A 392 -23.18 25.34 9.84
N ALA A 393 -24.11 25.89 10.62
CA ALA A 393 -25.54 25.93 10.31
C ALA A 393 -25.86 26.77 9.06
N ALA A 394 -25.10 27.83 8.79
CA ALA A 394 -25.31 28.67 7.60
C ALA A 394 -24.96 27.90 6.33
N SER A 395 -23.83 27.18 6.37
CA SER A 395 -23.40 26.26 5.30
C SER A 395 -24.43 25.13 5.09
N SER A 396 -24.97 24.59 6.17
CA SER A 396 -26.02 23.56 6.15
C SER A 396 -27.27 24.06 5.42
N ALA A 397 -27.78 25.21 5.81
CA ALA A 397 -28.94 25.83 5.16
C ALA A 397 -28.68 26.12 3.67
N LYS A 398 -27.48 26.63 3.33
CA LYS A 398 -27.08 26.90 1.95
C LYS A 398 -27.00 25.61 1.13
N ILE A 399 -26.31 24.59 1.62
CA ILE A 399 -26.20 23.29 0.94
C ILE A 399 -27.59 22.69 0.71
N GLN A 400 -28.45 22.66 1.74
CA GLN A 400 -29.80 22.14 1.63
C GLN A 400 -30.64 22.92 0.59
N SER A 401 -30.54 24.25 0.59
CA SER A 401 -31.24 25.10 -0.37
C SER A 401 -30.80 24.82 -1.81
N VAL A 402 -29.49 24.74 -2.06
CA VAL A 402 -28.94 24.49 -3.41
C VAL A 402 -29.24 23.06 -3.87
N LEU A 403 -29.17 22.08 -2.98
CA LEU A 403 -29.61 20.71 -3.28
C LEU A 403 -31.08 20.70 -3.73
N GLN A 404 -31.96 21.39 -3.00
CA GLN A 404 -33.38 21.45 -3.35
C GLN A 404 -33.62 22.23 -4.67
N ALA A 405 -32.71 23.12 -5.06
CA ALA A 405 -32.78 23.83 -6.34
C ALA A 405 -32.24 23.02 -7.53
N THR A 406 -31.52 21.91 -7.25
CA THR A 406 -30.87 21.08 -8.27
C THR A 406 -31.93 20.39 -9.14
N ASP A 407 -31.82 20.55 -10.45
CA ASP A 407 -32.65 19.94 -11.47
C ASP A 407 -31.88 18.90 -12.33
N ARG A 408 -32.56 18.29 -13.29
CA ARG A 408 -31.95 17.31 -14.19
C ARG A 408 -30.80 17.89 -15.00
N ALA A 409 -30.91 19.13 -15.43
CA ALA A 409 -29.85 19.77 -16.23
C ALA A 409 -28.60 20.01 -15.37
N ALA A 410 -28.77 20.41 -14.11
CA ALA A 410 -27.67 20.58 -13.16
C ALA A 410 -26.94 19.26 -12.88
N VAL A 411 -27.66 18.18 -12.57
CA VAL A 411 -27.04 16.87 -12.32
C VAL A 411 -26.32 16.37 -13.58
N THR A 412 -26.91 16.55 -14.76
CA THR A 412 -26.27 16.20 -16.03
C THR A 412 -24.97 16.97 -16.22
N ALA A 413 -24.95 18.28 -15.97
CA ALA A 413 -23.75 19.11 -16.10
C ALA A 413 -22.65 18.66 -15.12
N LEU A 414 -23.00 18.33 -13.86
CA LEU A 414 -22.06 17.78 -12.86
C LEU A 414 -21.42 16.49 -13.35
N LEU A 415 -22.23 15.54 -13.79
CA LEU A 415 -21.75 14.23 -14.24
C LEU A 415 -20.92 14.34 -15.52
N SER A 416 -21.30 15.20 -16.45
CA SER A 416 -20.51 15.46 -17.65
C SER A 416 -19.16 16.06 -17.33
N ALA A 417 -19.08 16.98 -16.36
CA ALA A 417 -17.82 17.57 -15.90
C ALA A 417 -16.91 16.53 -15.21
N GLN A 418 -17.50 15.52 -14.56
CA GLN A 418 -16.75 14.40 -13.97
C GLN A 418 -16.31 13.35 -14.99
N ALA A 419 -17.16 13.09 -15.99
CA ALA A 419 -16.94 12.05 -16.99
C ALA A 419 -15.94 12.46 -18.08
N THR A 420 -15.56 13.75 -18.12
CA THR A 420 -14.62 14.26 -19.13
C THR A 420 -13.29 13.51 -19.06
N GLY A 421 -12.97 12.77 -20.11
CA GLY A 421 -11.73 11.98 -20.21
C GLY A 421 -11.80 10.53 -19.68
N SER A 422 -12.89 10.11 -19.03
CA SER A 422 -13.02 8.72 -18.54
C SER A 422 -13.59 7.74 -19.57
N GLY A 423 -14.12 8.24 -20.69
CA GLY A 423 -14.87 7.43 -21.66
C GLY A 423 -16.20 6.89 -21.11
N VAL A 424 -16.60 7.26 -19.91
CA VAL A 424 -17.87 6.87 -19.30
C VAL A 424 -18.91 7.94 -19.60
N GLU A 425 -20.04 7.56 -20.19
CA GLU A 425 -21.18 8.44 -20.38
C GLU A 425 -22.18 8.26 -19.24
N ALA A 426 -22.54 9.36 -18.58
CA ALA A 426 -23.55 9.37 -17.53
C ALA A 426 -24.85 10.01 -18.05
N LYS A 427 -25.96 9.29 -17.94
CA LYS A 427 -27.27 9.78 -18.30
C LYS A 427 -28.17 9.89 -17.09
N VAL A 428 -28.61 11.09 -16.78
CA VAL A 428 -29.60 11.34 -15.72
C VAL A 428 -31.00 11.06 -16.27
N THR A 429 -31.68 10.10 -15.70
CA THR A 429 -33.03 9.73 -16.14
C THR A 429 -34.10 10.41 -15.30
N ARG A 430 -33.83 10.68 -14.01
CA ARG A 430 -34.78 11.24 -13.05
C ARG A 430 -34.08 12.20 -12.08
N VAL A 431 -34.75 13.29 -11.74
CA VAL A 431 -34.42 14.13 -10.58
C VAL A 431 -35.72 14.55 -9.93
N GLN A 432 -35.90 14.26 -8.66
CA GLN A 432 -37.12 14.57 -7.89
C GLN A 432 -36.78 15.03 -6.49
N LYS A 433 -37.62 15.90 -5.93
CA LYS A 433 -37.60 16.29 -4.53
C LYS A 433 -38.55 15.35 -3.80
N GLU A 434 -38.05 14.66 -2.81
CA GLU A 434 -38.80 13.67 -2.07
C GLU A 434 -38.66 13.84 -0.58
N SER A 435 -39.68 13.41 0.17
CA SER A 435 -39.54 13.21 1.60
C SER A 435 -38.97 11.81 1.87
N ALA A 436 -37.90 11.72 2.62
CA ALA A 436 -37.33 10.49 3.15
C ALA A 436 -37.50 10.51 4.68
N GLY A 437 -38.64 10.03 5.16
CA GLY A 437 -39.08 10.25 6.55
C GLY A 437 -39.26 11.75 6.82
N LYS A 438 -38.52 12.29 7.80
CA LYS A 438 -38.51 13.74 8.12
C LYS A 438 -37.52 14.55 7.28
N LEU A 439 -36.70 13.90 6.44
CA LEU A 439 -35.66 14.54 5.66
C LEU A 439 -36.23 15.06 4.34
N ARG A 440 -35.72 16.23 3.91
CA ARG A 440 -35.96 16.80 2.58
C ARG A 440 -34.84 16.30 1.66
N ALA A 441 -35.10 15.18 0.96
CA ALA A 441 -34.13 14.56 0.08
C ALA A 441 -34.28 15.02 -1.38
N VAL A 442 -33.19 14.97 -2.11
CA VAL A 442 -33.18 14.99 -3.57
C VAL A 442 -32.83 13.60 -4.05
N HIS A 443 -33.67 13.05 -4.89
CA HIS A 443 -33.52 11.76 -5.54
C HIS A 443 -33.16 11.95 -6.99
N TRP A 444 -32.09 11.34 -7.46
CA TRP A 444 -31.79 11.20 -8.88
C TRP A 444 -31.43 9.77 -9.25
N THR A 445 -31.81 9.40 -10.47
CA THR A 445 -31.46 8.10 -11.07
C THR A 445 -30.49 8.34 -12.21
N VAL A 446 -29.34 7.67 -12.15
CA VAL A 446 -28.26 7.82 -13.11
C VAL A 446 -27.94 6.47 -13.74
N SER A 447 -27.87 6.43 -15.07
CA SER A 447 -27.31 5.29 -15.79
C SER A 447 -25.95 5.66 -16.36
N PHE A 448 -25.02 4.73 -16.34
CA PHE A 448 -23.70 4.90 -16.89
C PHE A 448 -23.49 3.92 -18.04
N THR A 449 -22.88 4.41 -19.09
CA THR A 449 -22.54 3.63 -20.29
C THR A 449 -21.04 3.72 -20.52
N MET A 450 -20.38 2.59 -20.67
CA MET A 450 -18.95 2.55 -21.02
C MET A 450 -18.82 2.12 -22.47
N PRO A 451 -18.06 2.85 -23.32
CA PRO A 451 -17.72 2.39 -24.65
C PRO A 451 -17.02 1.03 -24.56
N GLY A 452 -17.54 0.05 -25.27
CA GLY A 452 -17.00 -1.30 -25.25
C GLY A 452 -17.50 -2.21 -24.12
N ASP A 453 -18.44 -1.77 -23.27
CA ASP A 453 -19.13 -2.63 -22.29
C ASP A 453 -20.05 -3.65 -22.99
N LYS A 454 -19.41 -4.60 -23.70
CA LYS A 454 -20.10 -5.71 -24.40
C LYS A 454 -20.82 -6.64 -23.45
N LEU A 455 -20.47 -6.64 -22.16
CA LEU A 455 -21.00 -7.56 -21.15
C LEU A 455 -22.14 -6.96 -20.33
N GLY A 456 -22.47 -5.68 -20.54
CA GLY A 456 -23.50 -4.97 -19.79
C GLY A 456 -23.17 -4.88 -18.30
N VAL A 457 -21.90 -4.77 -17.98
CA VAL A 457 -21.34 -4.78 -16.62
C VAL A 457 -21.95 -3.68 -15.76
N MET A 458 -21.93 -2.46 -16.28
CA MET A 458 -22.49 -1.32 -15.54
C MET A 458 -23.97 -1.51 -15.26
N LYS A 459 -24.70 -2.12 -16.19
CA LYS A 459 -26.11 -2.45 -16.00
C LYS A 459 -26.34 -3.53 -14.93
N LYS A 460 -25.43 -4.49 -14.82
CA LYS A 460 -25.49 -5.53 -13.77
C LYS A 460 -25.18 -4.96 -12.39
N LEU A 461 -24.18 -4.07 -12.28
CA LEU A 461 -23.78 -3.45 -11.01
C LEU A 461 -24.76 -2.38 -10.54
N MET A 462 -25.37 -1.62 -11.45
CA MET A 462 -26.27 -0.50 -11.11
C MET A 462 -27.76 -0.85 -11.19
N GLY A 463 -28.10 -2.09 -11.58
CA GLY A 463 -29.48 -2.50 -11.81
C GLY A 463 -30.03 -2.08 -13.19
N LYS A 464 -31.18 -2.65 -13.57
CA LYS A 464 -31.81 -2.46 -14.88
C LYS A 464 -32.21 -0.99 -15.15
N ASN A 465 -32.57 -0.25 -14.11
CA ASN A 465 -33.10 1.11 -14.21
C ASN A 465 -32.05 2.19 -13.96
N GLY A 466 -30.80 1.81 -13.69
CA GLY A 466 -29.74 2.70 -13.26
C GLY A 466 -29.60 2.77 -11.73
N LEU A 467 -28.66 3.58 -11.29
CA LEU A 467 -28.31 3.77 -9.87
C LEU A 467 -29.21 4.87 -9.28
N ASP A 468 -30.04 4.51 -8.32
CA ASP A 468 -30.78 5.47 -7.50
C ASP A 468 -29.84 6.10 -6.46
N VAL A 469 -29.83 7.42 -6.41
CA VAL A 469 -29.02 8.21 -5.48
C VAL A 469 -29.94 9.17 -4.72
N PHE A 470 -29.84 9.17 -3.40
CA PHE A 470 -30.52 10.12 -2.53
C PHE A 470 -29.49 10.97 -1.79
N ALA A 471 -29.75 12.26 -1.70
CA ALA A 471 -28.93 13.19 -0.93
C ALA A 471 -29.80 14.05 -0.02
N SER A 472 -29.34 14.30 1.18
CA SER A 472 -29.98 15.19 2.15
C SER A 472 -29.00 15.70 3.17
N VAL A 473 -29.28 16.85 3.75
CA VAL A 473 -28.64 17.30 4.98
C VAL A 473 -29.34 16.65 6.16
N ILE A 474 -28.55 16.07 7.05
CA ILE A 474 -29.00 15.40 8.27
C ILE A 474 -28.47 16.19 9.47
N ALA A 475 -29.37 16.60 10.35
CA ALA A 475 -28.98 17.16 11.65
C ALA A 475 -28.45 16.04 12.56
N SER A 476 -27.26 16.22 13.11
CA SER A 476 -26.60 15.25 13.98
C SER A 476 -25.99 15.95 15.19
N PRO A 477 -25.84 15.26 16.33
CA PRO A 477 -25.29 15.83 17.56
C PRO A 477 -23.86 16.39 17.43
N GLY A 478 -23.07 15.81 16.50
CA GLY A 478 -21.72 16.27 16.17
C GLY A 478 -21.67 17.34 15.07
N GLY A 479 -22.81 18.01 14.78
CA GLY A 479 -22.97 18.96 13.68
C GLY A 479 -23.69 18.36 12.47
N ASP A 480 -24.24 19.24 11.64
CA ASP A 480 -24.97 18.84 10.44
C ASP A 480 -24.06 18.13 9.44
N LYS A 481 -24.63 17.19 8.72
CA LYS A 481 -23.91 16.35 7.76
C LYS A 481 -24.65 16.25 6.43
N LEU A 482 -23.92 16.28 5.34
CA LEU A 482 -24.43 15.93 4.03
C LEU A 482 -24.30 14.42 3.85
N ALA A 483 -25.41 13.74 3.70
CA ALA A 483 -25.46 12.30 3.48
C ALA A 483 -25.89 11.98 2.06
N PHE A 484 -25.21 11.00 1.46
CA PHE A 484 -25.58 10.37 0.20
C PHE A 484 -25.79 8.88 0.42
N THR A 485 -26.82 8.34 -0.21
CA THR A 485 -27.04 6.90 -0.29
C THR A 485 -27.31 6.53 -1.75
N ALA A 486 -26.73 5.44 -2.22
CA ALA A 486 -26.85 5.01 -3.61
C ALA A 486 -27.11 3.51 -3.72
N GLY A 487 -27.89 3.10 -4.71
CA GLY A 487 -28.22 1.71 -5.02
C GLY A 487 -29.52 1.21 -4.39
N PRO A 488 -29.77 -0.11 -4.43
CA PRO A 488 -31.02 -0.70 -3.93
C PRO A 488 -31.29 -0.33 -2.47
N GLY A 489 -32.52 0.09 -2.17
CA GLY A 489 -32.90 0.51 -0.83
C GLY A 489 -32.30 1.83 -0.33
N ALA A 490 -31.68 2.63 -1.21
CA ALA A 490 -31.02 3.89 -0.85
C ALA A 490 -31.89 4.82 -0.02
N LYS A 491 -33.18 4.96 -0.36
CA LYS A 491 -34.14 5.78 0.41
C LYS A 491 -34.28 5.31 1.85
N ALA A 492 -34.46 4.00 2.06
CA ALA A 492 -34.60 3.43 3.39
C ALA A 492 -33.34 3.62 4.24
N ARG A 493 -32.15 3.49 3.62
CA ARG A 493 -30.87 3.74 4.29
C ARG A 493 -30.72 5.20 4.70
N LEU A 494 -31.09 6.16 3.83
CA LEU A 494 -31.07 7.58 4.18
C LEU A 494 -32.01 7.89 5.35
N VAL A 495 -33.22 7.29 5.37
CA VAL A 495 -34.19 7.42 6.49
C VAL A 495 -33.57 6.87 7.78
N ALA A 496 -32.92 5.70 7.72
CA ALA A 496 -32.25 5.11 8.87
C ALA A 496 -31.15 6.00 9.43
N MET A 497 -30.33 6.61 8.57
CA MET A 497 -29.33 7.60 9.00
C MET A 497 -29.96 8.80 9.73
N GLY A 498 -31.08 9.32 9.21
CA GLY A 498 -31.79 10.43 9.84
C GLY A 498 -32.54 10.07 11.14
N ALA A 499 -32.69 8.78 11.43
CA ALA A 499 -33.30 8.27 12.65
C ALA A 499 -32.31 8.00 13.79
N VAL A 500 -31.01 8.03 13.53
CA VAL A 500 -29.97 7.83 14.55
C VAL A 500 -30.08 8.94 15.59
N LYS A 501 -30.60 8.60 16.78
CA LYS A 501 -30.62 9.50 17.94
C LYS A 501 -29.20 9.61 18.49
N ALA A 502 -28.87 10.81 19.01
CA ALA A 502 -27.68 10.97 19.83
C ALA A 502 -27.59 9.88 20.89
N PRO A 503 -26.44 9.27 21.13
CA PRO A 503 -26.22 8.61 22.41
C PRO A 503 -26.55 9.66 23.48
N ALA A 504 -27.39 9.30 24.44
CA ALA A 504 -27.76 10.18 25.55
C ALA A 504 -26.44 10.75 26.12
N ALA A 505 -26.36 12.07 26.20
CA ALA A 505 -25.18 12.73 26.74
C ALA A 505 -24.85 12.07 28.09
N GLU A 506 -23.68 11.45 28.17
CA GLU A 506 -23.16 10.94 29.45
C GLU A 506 -23.29 12.08 30.45
N THR A 507 -24.09 11.86 31.48
CA THR A 507 -24.25 12.76 32.61
C THR A 507 -22.87 13.22 33.05
N LYS A 508 -22.67 14.55 33.06
CA LYS A 508 -21.44 15.19 33.53
C LYS A 508 -20.93 14.47 34.77
N PRO A 509 -19.67 14.03 34.80
CA PRO A 509 -19.09 13.57 36.06
C PRO A 509 -19.03 14.74 37.02
N ASP A 510 -19.55 14.53 38.22
CA ASP A 510 -19.54 15.49 39.32
C ASP A 510 -18.14 16.07 39.53
N ALA A 511 -18.05 17.38 39.44
CA ALA A 511 -16.84 18.15 39.66
C ALA A 511 -16.44 18.13 41.15
N LYS A 512 -15.85 17.08 41.63
CA LYS A 512 -15.09 17.00 42.91
C LYS A 512 -14.03 15.91 42.88
N THR A 513 -12.99 16.10 42.13
CA THR A 513 -11.71 15.41 42.40
C THR A 513 -10.55 16.32 41.97
N LYS A 514 -9.71 16.62 42.94
CA LYS A 514 -8.49 17.46 42.81
C LYS A 514 -7.54 16.89 41.75
N PRO A 515 -6.79 17.74 41.02
CA PRO A 515 -5.80 17.29 40.07
C PRO A 515 -4.57 16.72 40.79
N ALA A 516 -4.26 15.48 40.54
CA ALA A 516 -2.95 14.88 40.87
C ALA A 516 -2.02 15.03 39.67
N ALA A 517 -0.79 15.40 39.99
CA ALA A 517 0.26 15.81 39.07
C ALA A 517 0.61 14.80 37.98
N ALA A 518 1.02 15.37 36.85
CA ALA A 518 1.53 14.68 35.66
C ALA A 518 2.76 13.81 35.97
N SER A 519 2.69 12.55 35.56
CA SER A 519 3.89 11.74 35.32
C SER A 519 3.60 10.69 34.24
N GLY A 520 4.39 10.74 33.17
CA GLY A 520 4.77 9.59 32.36
C GLY A 520 3.70 9.03 31.40
N ALA A 521 3.84 9.35 30.13
CA ALA A 521 3.16 8.68 29.03
C ALA A 521 3.46 7.17 29.06
N LYS A 522 2.51 6.38 29.58
CA LYS A 522 2.41 4.94 29.31
C LYS A 522 1.38 4.73 28.22
N ALA A 523 1.84 4.11 27.13
CA ALA A 523 1.03 3.70 26.00
C ALA A 523 -0.29 3.03 26.45
N ALA A 524 -1.35 3.40 25.77
CA ALA A 524 -2.73 2.94 26.00
C ALA A 524 -2.83 1.40 25.86
N LYS A 525 -2.71 0.71 26.98
CA LYS A 525 -3.12 -0.67 27.18
C LYS A 525 -4.45 -0.59 27.94
N GLY A 526 -5.57 -0.53 27.23
CA GLY A 526 -6.86 -0.45 27.92
C GLY A 526 -8.08 -0.16 27.04
N ALA A 527 -8.17 -0.75 25.85
CA ALA A 527 -9.40 -0.73 25.06
C ALA A 527 -9.98 -2.15 24.82
N ASN A 528 -9.73 -3.10 25.71
CA ASN A 528 -10.11 -4.50 25.51
C ASN A 528 -11.39 -4.92 26.26
N GLY A 529 -12.28 -3.98 26.64
CA GLY A 529 -13.45 -4.34 27.47
C GLY A 529 -14.83 -4.22 26.81
N ALA A 530 -14.96 -3.51 25.69
CA ALA A 530 -16.30 -3.19 25.14
C ALA A 530 -16.62 -3.76 23.76
N ASN A 531 -15.69 -4.40 23.05
CA ASN A 531 -15.85 -4.77 21.64
C ASN A 531 -16.02 -6.28 21.37
N ALA A 532 -16.35 -7.07 22.36
CA ALA A 532 -16.50 -8.53 22.19
C ALA A 532 -17.75 -8.97 21.38
N ALA A 533 -18.60 -8.05 20.94
CA ALA A 533 -19.86 -8.37 20.24
C ALA A 533 -19.91 -7.96 18.75
N MET A 534 -18.84 -7.35 18.21
CA MET A 534 -18.85 -6.93 16.79
C MET A 534 -18.01 -7.90 15.95
N THR A 535 -18.59 -9.01 15.58
CA THR A 535 -18.01 -9.98 14.63
C THR A 535 -18.21 -9.48 13.19
N GLY A 536 -17.40 -8.56 12.72
CA GLY A 536 -17.48 -8.09 11.33
C GLY A 536 -16.37 -7.07 11.01
N GLY A 537 -15.90 -7.05 9.77
CA GLY A 537 -14.82 -6.21 9.30
C GLY A 537 -14.94 -4.71 9.61
N LEU A 538 -16.14 -4.19 9.83
CA LEU A 538 -16.37 -2.78 10.14
C LEU A 538 -15.87 -2.38 11.55
N ALA A 539 -15.95 -3.28 12.54
CA ALA A 539 -15.48 -2.99 13.89
C ALA A 539 -13.95 -2.95 13.96
N GLU A 540 -13.30 -3.88 13.28
CA GLU A 540 -11.85 -3.89 13.11
C GLU A 540 -11.40 -2.64 12.33
N ALA A 541 -12.14 -2.29 11.28
CA ALA A 541 -11.97 -1.07 10.53
C ALA A 541 -12.11 0.18 11.40
N ALA A 542 -13.12 0.26 12.27
CA ALA A 542 -13.35 1.40 13.14
C ALA A 542 -12.21 1.60 14.17
N ALA A 543 -11.70 0.50 14.72
CA ALA A 543 -10.59 0.54 15.67
C ALA A 543 -9.29 1.07 15.03
N LEU A 544 -9.07 0.76 13.76
CA LEU A 544 -7.87 1.17 13.01
C LEU A 544 -8.01 2.54 12.35
N ALA A 545 -9.21 2.96 11.96
CA ALA A 545 -9.46 4.23 11.27
C ALA A 545 -9.14 5.45 12.15
N GLY A 546 -9.39 5.37 13.46
CA GLY A 546 -9.27 6.50 14.39
C GLY A 546 -7.85 7.08 14.52
N ALA A 547 -6.83 6.37 14.09
CA ALA A 547 -5.43 6.80 14.14
C ALA A 547 -4.87 7.28 12.78
N ARG A 548 -5.68 7.33 11.72
CA ARG A 548 -5.22 7.58 10.35
C ARG A 548 -5.92 8.78 9.72
N SER A 549 -5.21 9.49 8.86
CA SER A 549 -5.77 10.60 8.07
C SER A 549 -6.55 10.09 6.84
N LEU A 550 -6.15 8.95 6.33
CA LEU A 550 -6.89 8.14 5.37
C LEU A 550 -6.94 6.72 5.88
N TYR A 551 -8.08 6.10 5.77
CA TYR A 551 -8.24 4.68 6.05
C TYR A 551 -9.11 4.04 4.97
N TYR A 552 -8.75 2.85 4.57
CA TYR A 552 -9.58 2.01 3.70
C TYR A 552 -9.62 0.57 4.20
N TYR A 553 -10.78 -0.02 4.02
CA TYR A 553 -11.05 -1.44 4.20
C TYR A 553 -11.71 -1.94 2.93
N VAL A 554 -11.24 -3.04 2.39
CA VAL A 554 -11.82 -3.70 1.22
C VAL A 554 -11.87 -5.20 1.47
N ASP A 555 -13.06 -5.78 1.41
CA ASP A 555 -13.21 -7.23 1.40
C ASP A 555 -12.89 -7.77 -0.01
N LEU A 556 -11.91 -8.65 -0.13
CA LEU A 556 -11.53 -9.26 -1.41
C LEU A 556 -12.70 -9.98 -2.10
N ARG A 557 -13.69 -10.46 -1.33
CA ARG A 557 -14.90 -11.06 -1.90
C ARG A 557 -15.68 -10.09 -2.77
N GLU A 558 -15.65 -8.79 -2.46
CA GLU A 558 -16.26 -7.74 -3.27
C GLU A 558 -15.62 -7.66 -4.66
N GLY A 559 -14.27 -7.67 -4.70
CA GLY A 559 -13.52 -7.68 -5.97
C GLY A 559 -13.80 -8.93 -6.81
N LEU A 560 -13.85 -10.09 -6.17
CA LEU A 560 -14.18 -11.37 -6.83
C LEU A 560 -15.64 -11.40 -7.31
N ALA A 561 -16.57 -10.88 -6.51
CA ALA A 561 -17.98 -10.80 -6.88
C ALA A 561 -18.21 -9.83 -8.06
N VAL A 562 -17.45 -8.71 -8.10
CA VAL A 562 -17.39 -7.81 -9.26
C VAL A 562 -16.83 -8.56 -10.47
N ALA A 563 -15.69 -9.21 -10.36
CA ALA A 563 -15.09 -9.99 -11.46
C ALA A 563 -16.06 -11.04 -12.02
N LYS A 564 -16.80 -11.75 -11.14
CA LYS A 564 -17.88 -12.67 -11.52
C LYS A 564 -19.02 -11.97 -12.25
N ALA A 565 -19.49 -10.84 -11.75
CA ALA A 565 -20.55 -10.04 -12.39
C ALA A 565 -20.12 -9.52 -13.77
N LEU A 566 -18.82 -9.22 -13.93
CA LEU A 566 -18.20 -8.78 -15.17
C LEU A 566 -18.12 -9.89 -16.23
N GLY A 567 -18.24 -11.15 -15.83
CA GLY A 567 -17.98 -12.29 -16.71
C GLY A 567 -16.48 -12.42 -17.08
N THR A 568 -15.62 -11.62 -16.41
CA THR A 568 -14.16 -11.71 -16.48
C THR A 568 -13.61 -12.57 -15.35
N GLY A 569 -14.50 -13.02 -14.47
CA GLY A 569 -14.18 -14.02 -13.46
C GLY A 569 -13.65 -15.25 -14.19
N PRO A 570 -12.60 -15.85 -13.67
CA PRO A 570 -11.95 -16.95 -14.33
C PRO A 570 -12.96 -18.02 -14.62
N SER A 571 -13.03 -18.38 -15.88
CA SER A 571 -13.67 -19.62 -16.35
C SER A 571 -12.96 -20.87 -15.77
N ASP A 572 -11.88 -20.64 -15.03
CA ASP A 572 -11.16 -21.68 -14.31
C ASP A 572 -12.02 -22.20 -13.14
N PRO A 573 -12.45 -23.48 -13.19
CA PRO A 573 -13.21 -24.10 -12.11
C PRO A 573 -12.51 -24.00 -10.75
N ARG A 574 -11.17 -23.90 -10.74
CA ARG A 574 -10.37 -23.75 -9.53
C ARG A 574 -10.64 -22.44 -8.82
N LEU A 575 -10.75 -21.34 -9.58
CA LEU A 575 -11.09 -20.02 -9.00
C LEU A 575 -12.56 -19.93 -8.56
N GLN A 576 -13.48 -20.67 -9.19
CA GLN A 576 -14.85 -20.79 -8.71
C GLN A 576 -14.92 -21.58 -7.39
N MET A 577 -14.11 -22.64 -7.27
CA MET A 577 -13.97 -23.38 -6.01
C MET A 577 -13.39 -22.49 -4.90
N VAL A 578 -12.39 -21.68 -5.24
CA VAL A 578 -11.79 -20.65 -4.40
C VAL A 578 -12.85 -19.70 -3.82
N MET A 579 -13.68 -19.16 -4.69
CA MET A 579 -14.75 -18.23 -4.30
C MET A 579 -15.79 -18.90 -3.39
N GLY A 580 -16.04 -20.20 -3.59
CA GLY A 580 -16.92 -21.00 -2.74
C GLY A 580 -16.34 -21.29 -1.35
N LEU A 581 -15.03 -21.27 -1.21
CA LEU A 581 -14.32 -21.50 0.06
C LEU A 581 -14.18 -20.23 0.90
N LEU A 582 -14.22 -19.04 0.31
CA LEU A 582 -14.14 -17.75 1.02
C LEU A 582 -15.49 -17.40 1.69
N LYS A 583 -15.91 -18.21 2.68
CA LYS A 583 -17.15 -17.98 3.43
C LYS A 583 -17.05 -16.80 4.39
N ALA A 584 -15.88 -16.55 4.96
CA ALA A 584 -15.59 -15.45 5.86
C ALA A 584 -15.11 -14.20 5.10
N PRO A 585 -15.27 -12.98 5.66
CA PRO A 585 -14.63 -11.78 5.14
C PRO A 585 -13.12 -11.95 5.00
N VAL A 586 -12.56 -11.47 3.88
CA VAL A 586 -11.11 -11.49 3.61
C VAL A 586 -10.67 -10.03 3.46
N PRO A 587 -10.52 -9.30 4.58
CA PRO A 587 -10.24 -7.88 4.54
C PRO A 587 -8.79 -7.58 4.14
N ILE A 588 -8.61 -6.55 3.32
CA ILE A 588 -7.38 -5.80 3.19
C ILE A 588 -7.62 -4.45 3.84
N LEU A 589 -6.78 -4.13 4.80
CA LEU A 589 -6.86 -2.91 5.58
C LEU A 589 -5.67 -2.04 5.21
N GLY A 590 -5.86 -0.74 5.19
CA GLY A 590 -4.73 0.14 4.99
C GLY A 590 -5.07 1.59 5.22
N GLY A 591 -4.03 2.41 5.21
CA GLY A 591 -4.22 3.81 5.44
C GLY A 591 -3.00 4.66 5.11
N ALA A 592 -3.15 5.94 5.38
CA ALA A 592 -2.09 6.92 5.27
C ALA A 592 -2.12 7.85 6.48
N THR A 593 -0.93 8.18 6.98
CA THR A 593 -0.74 9.13 8.06
C THR A 593 0.46 10.02 7.73
N GLY A 594 0.27 11.32 7.78
CA GLY A 594 1.35 12.29 7.68
C GLY A 594 1.88 12.70 9.05
N ASP A 595 3.01 13.38 9.10
CA ASP A 595 3.53 13.99 10.31
C ASP A 595 3.34 15.52 10.32
N ALA A 596 3.42 16.15 11.50
CA ALA A 596 3.25 17.59 11.65
C ALA A 596 4.33 18.41 10.93
N SER A 597 5.54 17.85 10.75
CA SER A 597 6.63 18.50 10.03
C SER A 597 6.43 18.41 8.51
N GLY A 598 5.59 17.49 8.02
CA GLY A 598 5.42 17.16 6.62
C GLY A 598 6.59 16.37 6.02
N ARG A 599 7.55 15.96 6.84
CA ARG A 599 8.74 15.25 6.35
C ARG A 599 8.51 13.79 6.07
N GLN A 600 7.49 13.19 6.67
CA GLN A 600 7.19 11.78 6.52
C GLN A 600 5.71 11.55 6.21
N LEU A 601 5.45 10.74 5.19
CA LEU A 601 4.13 10.16 4.91
C LEU A 601 4.25 8.65 5.09
N THR A 602 3.50 8.10 6.02
CA THR A 602 3.42 6.66 6.25
C THR A 602 2.18 6.12 5.54
N LEU A 603 2.38 5.11 4.71
CA LEU A 603 1.33 4.29 4.13
C LEU A 603 1.42 2.92 4.76
N ASP A 604 0.31 2.35 5.16
CA ASP A 604 0.27 1.00 5.70
C ASP A 604 -0.76 0.13 5.00
N MET A 605 -0.45 -1.15 4.89
CA MET A 605 -1.36 -2.18 4.42
C MET A 605 -1.24 -3.39 5.33
N THR A 606 -2.34 -3.83 5.91
CA THR A 606 -2.37 -4.99 6.80
C THR A 606 -3.25 -6.08 6.21
N VAL A 607 -2.72 -7.29 6.19
CA VAL A 607 -3.43 -8.52 5.81
C VAL A 607 -3.63 -9.33 7.10
N PRO A 608 -4.84 -9.36 7.68
CA PRO A 608 -5.12 -10.06 8.93
C PRO A 608 -4.90 -11.58 8.83
N PRO A 609 -4.69 -12.27 9.96
CA PRO A 609 -4.48 -13.71 9.98
C PRO A 609 -5.64 -14.51 9.40
N SER A 610 -6.88 -14.03 9.54
CA SER A 610 -8.07 -14.62 8.92
C SER A 610 -8.01 -14.63 7.39
N CYS A 611 -7.48 -13.56 6.81
CA CYS A 611 -7.23 -13.45 5.38
C CYS A 611 -6.16 -14.43 4.92
N ILE A 612 -5.05 -14.51 5.66
CA ILE A 612 -3.94 -15.42 5.38
C ILE A 612 -4.42 -16.88 5.42
N ALA A 613 -5.22 -17.25 6.43
CA ALA A 613 -5.83 -18.57 6.55
C ALA A 613 -6.78 -18.87 5.37
N GLY A 614 -7.57 -17.89 4.94
CA GLY A 614 -8.45 -17.99 3.78
C GLY A 614 -7.68 -18.25 2.47
N ILE A 615 -6.62 -17.48 2.24
CA ILE A 615 -5.73 -17.65 1.07
C ILE A 615 -4.99 -18.99 1.12
N GLY A 616 -4.55 -19.41 2.30
CA GLY A 616 -3.81 -20.67 2.46
C GLY A 616 -4.68 -21.91 2.29
N GLY A 617 -5.90 -21.90 2.79
CA GLY A 617 -6.89 -22.95 2.51
C GLY A 617 -7.12 -23.12 1.01
N LEU A 618 -7.07 -22.02 0.28
CA LEU A 618 -7.08 -21.93 -1.15
C LEU A 618 -5.91 -22.65 -1.83
N PHE A 619 -4.69 -22.32 -1.43
CA PHE A 619 -3.48 -22.98 -1.95
C PHE A 619 -3.47 -24.46 -1.62
N GLY A 620 -3.87 -24.87 -0.43
CA GLY A 620 -3.99 -26.27 -0.03
C GLY A 620 -5.00 -27.05 -0.88
N ALA A 621 -6.16 -26.45 -1.17
CA ALA A 621 -7.16 -27.05 -2.04
C ALA A 621 -6.69 -27.15 -3.50
N MET A 622 -5.95 -26.16 -4.01
CA MET A 622 -5.36 -26.20 -5.37
C MET A 622 -4.27 -27.27 -5.49
N MET A 623 -3.41 -27.41 -4.48
CA MET A 623 -2.36 -28.41 -4.44
C MET A 623 -2.94 -29.83 -4.26
N GLY A 624 -3.95 -30.00 -3.40
CA GLY A 624 -4.64 -31.27 -3.19
C GLY A 624 -5.42 -31.75 -4.42
N ALA A 625 -6.05 -30.85 -5.18
CA ALA A 625 -6.73 -31.19 -6.43
C ALA A 625 -5.76 -31.57 -7.55
N GLY A 626 -4.54 -30.99 -7.56
CA GLY A 626 -3.48 -31.39 -8.50
C GLY A 626 -2.92 -32.80 -8.24
N ALA A 627 -2.80 -33.19 -6.97
CA ALA A 627 -2.35 -34.52 -6.59
C ALA A 627 -3.39 -35.62 -6.92
N ALA A 628 -4.69 -35.31 -6.82
CA ALA A 628 -5.76 -36.26 -7.17
C ALA A 628 -5.95 -36.42 -8.68
N ALA A 629 -5.58 -35.44 -9.50
CA ALA A 629 -5.68 -35.49 -10.96
C ALA A 629 -4.47 -36.15 -11.65
N GLY A 630 -3.35 -36.34 -10.92
CA GLY A 630 -2.13 -37.01 -11.44
C GLY A 630 -2.04 -38.53 -11.17
N GLY A 631 -3.08 -39.12 -10.59
CA GLY A 631 -3.11 -40.51 -10.16
C GLY A 631 -3.99 -41.43 -11.05
N HIS A 632 -4.17 -41.11 -12.33
CA HIS A 632 -4.82 -42.01 -13.30
C HIS A 632 -3.92 -42.25 -14.49
#